data_e591be05b649f6524908e26a7e9b796a
#
_entry.id   e591be05b649f6524908e26a7e9b796a
#
_cell.length_a   1.000
_cell.length_b   1.000
_cell.length_c   1.000
_cell.angle_alpha   90.00
_cell.angle_beta   90.00
_cell.angle_gamma   90.00
#
_symmetry.space_group_name_H-M   'P 1'
#
loop_
_entity.id
_entity.type
_entity.pdbx_description
1 polymer ?
#
loop_
_entity_poly.entity_id
_entity_poly.type
_entity_poly.pdbx_seq_one_letter_code
_entity_poly.pdbx_strand_id
1 'polypeptide(L)' 'MRRHIYFTTTEGYAGLIRPLDHARRMGFDLISVAAHQHGEGLDVTLTLAGLTDGAVATLAARIDGGLGCAITAPSEVAA' A
#
# COMPACT_ATOMS: atom_id res chain seq x y z
N MET A 1 -11.92 -9.98 -5.05
CA MET A 1 -10.69 -10.64 -4.60
C MET A 1 -9.86 -9.63 -3.82
N ARG A 2 -9.31 -10.06 -2.70
CA ARG A 2 -8.49 -9.18 -1.84
C ARG A 2 -7.03 -9.31 -2.21
N ARG A 3 -6.30 -8.18 -2.11
CA ARG A 3 -4.86 -8.12 -2.35
C ARG A 3 -4.18 -7.42 -1.19
N HIS A 4 -3.01 -7.90 -0.83
CA HIS A 4 -2.14 -7.24 0.14
C HIS A 4 -1.03 -6.51 -0.59
N ILE A 5 -0.72 -5.30 -0.12
CA ILE A 5 0.46 -4.56 -0.56
C ILE A 5 1.29 -4.27 0.69
N TYR A 6 2.57 -4.64 0.64
CA TYR A 6 3.50 -4.47 1.76
C TYR A 6 4.53 -3.42 1.37
N PHE A 7 4.69 -2.41 2.21
CA PHE A 7 5.69 -1.39 1.96
C PHE A 7 6.23 -0.80 3.26
N THR A 8 7.36 -0.09 3.14
CA THR A 8 7.94 0.67 4.25
C THR A 8 8.00 2.14 3.86
N THR A 9 7.98 3.01 4.86
CA THR A 9 8.15 4.44 4.66
C THR A 9 8.87 5.06 5.84
N THR A 10 9.67 6.09 5.57
CA THR A 10 10.28 6.93 6.61
C THR A 10 9.62 8.31 6.67
N GLU A 11 8.54 8.52 5.93
CA GLU A 11 7.86 9.81 5.83
C GLU A 11 6.76 10.01 6.88
N GLY A 12 6.65 9.12 7.85
CA GLY A 12 5.66 9.22 8.92
C GLY A 12 4.24 9.18 8.38
N TYR A 13 3.40 10.11 8.85
CA TYR A 13 2.01 10.16 8.41
C TYR A 13 1.86 10.31 6.91
N ALA A 14 2.69 11.14 6.29
CA ALA A 14 2.61 11.35 4.84
C ALA A 14 2.85 10.07 4.05
N GLY A 15 3.79 9.23 4.50
CA GLY A 15 4.08 7.96 3.86
C GLY A 15 2.97 6.93 4.01
N LEU A 16 2.05 7.13 4.95
CA LEU A 16 0.86 6.30 5.10
C LEU A 16 -0.32 6.89 4.33
N ILE A 17 -0.55 8.19 4.46
CA ILE A 17 -1.73 8.85 3.91
C ILE A 17 -1.67 8.91 2.38
N ARG A 18 -0.51 9.18 1.78
CA ARG A 18 -0.38 9.29 0.32
C ARG A 18 -0.75 8.01 -0.43
N PRO A 19 -0.23 6.84 -0.03
CA PRO A 19 -0.67 5.59 -0.67
C PRO A 19 -2.16 5.31 -0.48
N LEU A 20 -2.71 5.59 0.70
CA LEU A 20 -4.13 5.42 0.96
C LEU A 20 -4.98 6.34 0.07
N ASP A 21 -4.57 7.58 -0.09
CA ASP A 21 -5.28 8.53 -0.96
C ASP A 21 -5.21 8.12 -2.43
N HIS A 22 -4.07 7.60 -2.88
CA HIS A 22 -3.93 7.05 -4.23
C HIS A 22 -4.87 5.88 -4.45
N ALA A 23 -4.93 4.95 -3.51
CA ALA A 23 -5.83 3.80 -3.59
C ALA A 23 -7.30 4.27 -3.66
N ARG A 24 -7.66 5.26 -2.84
CA ARG A 24 -9.01 5.83 -2.85
C ARG A 24 -9.34 6.43 -4.22
N ARG A 25 -8.44 7.21 -4.78
CA ARG A 25 -8.65 7.86 -6.09
C ARG A 25 -8.77 6.86 -7.23
N MET A 26 -8.09 5.73 -7.13
CA MET A 26 -8.18 4.66 -8.11
C MET A 26 -9.47 3.84 -7.98
N GLY A 27 -10.21 4.00 -6.87
CA GLY A 27 -11.48 3.30 -6.65
C GLY A 27 -11.37 2.00 -5.88
N PHE A 28 -10.25 1.73 -5.22
CA PHE A 28 -10.13 0.55 -4.38
C PHE A 28 -10.98 0.66 -3.13
N ASP A 29 -11.54 -0.49 -2.70
CA ASP A 29 -12.14 -0.61 -1.38
C ASP A 29 -11.05 -0.93 -0.37
N LEU A 30 -11.00 -0.17 0.71
CA LEU A 30 -10.06 -0.44 1.80
C LEU A 30 -10.66 -1.48 2.74
N ILE A 31 -10.02 -2.63 2.85
CA ILE A 31 -10.43 -3.70 3.75
C ILE A 31 -9.76 -3.54 5.11
N SER A 32 -8.44 -3.34 5.11
CA SER A 32 -7.70 -3.11 6.33
C SER A 32 -6.38 -2.40 6.04
N VAL A 33 -5.85 -1.74 7.06
CA VAL A 33 -4.52 -1.20 7.05
C VAL A 33 -3.86 -1.50 8.39
N ALA A 34 -2.61 -1.97 8.35
CA ALA A 34 -1.82 -2.19 9.54
C ALA A 34 -0.48 -1.49 9.36
N ALA A 35 -0.07 -0.74 10.35
CA ALA A 35 1.20 -0.03 10.33
C ALA A 35 1.90 -0.21 11.66
N HIS A 36 3.16 -0.62 11.62
CA HIS A 36 3.98 -0.85 12.80
C HIS A 36 5.27 -0.08 12.69
N GLN A 37 5.64 0.59 13.77
CA GLN A 37 6.92 1.28 13.82
C GLN A 37 8.06 0.26 13.82
N HIS A 38 9.06 0.50 12.98
CA HIS A 38 10.24 -0.34 12.87
C HIS A 38 11.45 0.58 12.63
N GLY A 39 12.32 0.71 13.63
CA GLY A 39 13.42 1.65 13.55
C GLY A 39 12.91 3.08 13.36
N GLU A 40 13.36 3.75 12.32
CA GLU A 40 12.94 5.13 12.00
C GLU A 40 11.74 5.17 11.05
N GLY A 41 11.23 4.03 10.65
CA GLY A 41 10.18 3.94 9.67
C GLY A 41 8.94 3.22 10.15
N LEU A 42 8.02 3.00 9.21
CA LEU A 42 6.81 2.22 9.40
C LEU A 42 6.83 1.05 8.41
N ASP A 43 6.45 -0.13 8.90
CA ASP A 43 6.12 -1.27 8.04
C ASP A 43 4.61 -1.29 7.89
N VAL A 44 4.13 -1.24 6.65
CA VAL A 44 2.71 -1.09 6.36
C VAL A 44 2.21 -2.24 5.51
N THR A 45 1.04 -2.74 5.86
CA THR A 45 0.29 -3.70 5.05
C THR A 45 -1.07 -3.11 4.72
N LEU A 46 -1.34 -2.97 3.42
CA LEU A 46 -2.67 -2.58 2.93
C LEU A 46 -3.37 -3.82 2.40
N THR A 47 -4.63 -3.99 2.77
CA THR A 47 -5.50 -5.01 2.18
C THR A 47 -6.62 -4.29 1.43
N LEU A 48 -6.68 -4.51 0.14
CA LEU A 48 -7.57 -3.81 -0.78
C LEU A 48 -8.38 -4.79 -1.60
N ALA A 49 -9.52 -4.32 -2.10
CA ALA A 49 -10.38 -5.08 -3.00
C ALA A 49 -11.03 -4.16 -4.03
N GLY A 50 -11.71 -4.73 -5.01
CA GLY A 50 -12.60 -3.98 -5.89
C GLY A 50 -12.08 -3.69 -7.28
N LEU A 51 -10.79 -3.85 -7.54
CA LEU A 51 -10.21 -3.60 -8.87
C LEU A 51 -9.40 -4.79 -9.37
N THR A 52 -8.90 -4.67 -10.60
CA THR A 52 -8.15 -5.73 -11.29
C THR A 52 -6.72 -5.86 -10.77
N ASP A 53 -6.08 -6.98 -11.09
CA ASP A 53 -4.67 -7.19 -10.79
C ASP A 53 -3.77 -6.14 -11.45
N GLY A 54 -4.12 -5.71 -12.65
CA GLY A 54 -3.41 -4.62 -13.32
C GLY A 54 -3.47 -3.31 -12.55
N ALA A 55 -4.62 -3.00 -11.95
CA ALA A 55 -4.76 -1.81 -11.12
C ALA A 55 -3.93 -1.93 -9.83
N VAL A 56 -3.86 -3.12 -9.23
CA VAL A 56 -3.00 -3.37 -8.06
C VAL A 56 -1.54 -3.15 -8.42
N ALA A 57 -1.09 -3.68 -9.55
CA ALA A 57 0.28 -3.48 -10.01
C ALA A 57 0.60 -2.00 -10.27
N THR A 58 -0.35 -1.26 -10.82
CA THR A 58 -0.19 0.19 -11.04
C THR A 58 -0.06 0.94 -9.71
N LEU A 59 -0.89 0.61 -8.74
CA LEU A 59 -0.83 1.22 -7.42
C LEU A 59 0.51 0.91 -6.74
N ALA A 60 0.94 -0.36 -6.76
CA ALA A 60 2.22 -0.77 -6.18
C ALA A 60 3.39 -0.02 -6.82
N ALA A 61 3.38 0.13 -8.14
CA ALA A 61 4.42 0.86 -8.85
C ALA A 61 4.46 2.35 -8.47
N ARG A 62 3.31 2.96 -8.22
CA ARG A 62 3.23 4.35 -7.76
C ARG A 62 3.70 4.52 -6.33
N ILE A 63 3.42 3.55 -5.48
CA ILE A 63 3.90 3.54 -4.09
C ILE A 63 5.42 3.41 -4.08
N ASP A 64 5.95 2.51 -4.89
CA ASP A 64 7.38 2.21 -4.90
C ASP A 64 8.18 3.39 -5.50
N GLY A 65 8.82 4.15 -4.63
CA GLY A 65 9.67 5.27 -5.02
C GLY A 65 8.95 6.57 -5.37
N GLY A 66 7.61 6.55 -5.49
CA GLY A 66 6.85 7.72 -5.91
C GLY A 66 6.22 8.52 -4.79
N LEU A 67 6.02 7.90 -3.63
CA LEU A 67 5.28 8.48 -2.52
C LEU A 67 6.08 8.47 -1.20
N GLY A 68 7.40 8.36 -1.30
CA GLY A 68 8.27 8.25 -0.13
C GLY A 68 8.22 6.88 0.53
N CYS A 69 7.88 5.85 -0.24
CA CYS A 69 7.70 4.48 0.23
C CYS A 69 8.52 3.51 -0.62
N ALA A 70 8.77 2.33 -0.08
CA ALA A 70 9.44 1.26 -0.80
C ALA A 70 8.66 -0.05 -0.61
N ILE A 71 8.31 -0.70 -1.70
CA ILE A 71 7.64 -2.00 -1.66
C ILE A 71 8.59 -3.04 -1.08
N THR A 72 8.14 -3.78 -0.08
CA THR A 72 8.97 -4.78 0.62
C THR A 72 8.66 -6.21 0.26
N ALA A 73 7.50 -6.46 -0.38
CA ALA A 73 7.13 -7.80 -0.81
C ALA A 73 6.17 -7.68 -1.99
N PRO A 74 6.11 -8.72 -2.87
CA PRO A 74 5.11 -8.75 -3.93
C PRO A 74 3.71 -8.73 -3.34
N SER A 75 2.76 -8.11 -4.06
CA SER A 75 1.37 -8.17 -3.65
C SER A 75 0.84 -9.60 -3.78
N GLU A 76 0.04 -10.03 -2.82
CA GLU A 76 -0.48 -11.38 -2.74
C GLU A 76 -2.00 -11.38 -2.72
N VAL A 77 -2.58 -12.49 -3.17
CA VAL A 77 -4.01 -12.73 -3.01
C VAL A 77 -4.27 -13.05 -1.55
N ALA A 78 -5.22 -12.35 -0.93
CA ALA A 78 -5.62 -12.66 0.44
C ALA A 78 -6.36 -14.00 0.49
N ALA A 79 -5.90 -14.87 1.35
CA ALA A 79 -6.51 -16.18 1.52
C ALA A 79 -7.92 -16.07 2.14
#